data_c48b01b1fa4c4d9034bae244211d4d6a
#
_entry.id   c48b01b1fa4c4d9034bae244211d4d6a
#
_cell.length_a   1.000
_cell.length_b   1.000
_cell.length_c   1.000
_cell.angle_alpha   90.00
_cell.angle_beta   90.00
_cell.angle_gamma   90.00
#
_symmetry.space_group_name_H-M   'P 1'
#
loop_
_entity.id
_entity.type
_entity.pdbx_description
1 polymer ?
#
loop_
_entity_poly.entity_id
_entity_poly.type
_entity_poly.pdbx_seq_one_letter_code
_entity_poly.pdbx_strand_id
1 'polypeptide(L)'
;MMIKSLKKPLGILLSLLLLFGAATTVHASAQTTNQLKTTCLLGDANEDGAVNVSDVTAIQRKLSGFSIYPFNEFTADVDKNGAVTIQDATLIQYKLAGLPSPLDNGKLGNDALYEISVRDAVFADKDEIMPLVNITRDDDRVIWNGDKVLMGLVHKYPDSYPDGEDVTLKLGDVWVFSAGEMYQWINSNGVNDWQVRMEQLLGLPEWKKYTSVTTVWVNANLLHRPANVADPTAAMELTYQPTGDETFDTQFKSWYDSTILWSYFNEIKYPWTRLGYTYDWADNGREYGLSEFIVFSGAAVSVDHTCTIDEFVMSVKEKD
;
A
#
# COMPACT_ATOMS: atom_id res chain seq x y z
N MET A 1 -27.66 69.77 20.06
CA MET A 1 -26.69 70.67 19.48
C MET A 1 -26.09 69.94 18.31
N MET A 2 -26.70 70.17 17.17
CA MET A 2 -26.03 70.77 15.98
C MET A 2 -24.88 69.94 15.46
N ILE A 3 -24.75 69.56 14.28
CA ILE A 3 -25.33 69.88 12.96
C ILE A 3 -24.37 69.19 11.95
N LYS A 4 -24.94 68.55 10.93
CA LYS A 4 -24.60 68.60 9.50
C LYS A 4 -23.26 67.94 9.08
N SER A 5 -23.12 67.35 7.95
CA SER A 5 -23.85 67.39 6.67
C SER A 5 -23.12 66.43 5.71
N LEU A 6 -23.90 65.60 5.01
CA LEU A 6 -23.95 65.46 3.55
C LEU A 6 -22.67 65.73 2.73
N LYS A 7 -22.27 64.76 1.89
CA LYS A 7 -22.40 64.86 0.43
C LYS A 7 -22.00 63.54 -0.27
N LYS A 8 -22.93 62.97 -1.02
CA LYS A 8 -22.74 62.28 -2.31
C LYS A 8 -22.58 63.38 -3.39
N PRO A 9 -22.27 63.13 -4.63
CA PRO A 9 -22.20 61.91 -5.43
C PRO A 9 -21.00 61.92 -6.42
N LEU A 10 -20.81 60.93 -7.20
CA LEU A 10 -20.80 61.00 -8.66
C LEU A 10 -20.43 59.66 -9.24
N GLY A 11 -21.32 59.18 -10.02
CA GLY A 11 -21.26 58.08 -10.87
C GLY A 11 -20.38 58.35 -12.11
N ILE A 12 -19.79 57.27 -12.56
CA ILE A 12 -19.35 57.15 -13.93
C ILE A 12 -19.82 55.80 -14.46
N LEU A 13 -20.67 55.95 -15.45
CA LEU A 13 -21.14 54.95 -16.37
C LEU A 13 -19.99 54.53 -17.25
N LEU A 14 -19.67 53.24 -17.37
CA LEU A 14 -18.87 52.78 -18.51
C LEU A 14 -19.29 51.36 -18.94
N SER A 15 -20.00 51.41 -20.02
CA SER A 15 -20.06 50.51 -21.19
C SER A 15 -19.75 49.02 -21.02
N LEU A 16 -20.84 48.30 -21.21
CA LEU A 16 -20.98 46.90 -21.61
C LEU A 16 -20.14 46.62 -22.87
N LEU A 17 -19.13 45.78 -22.76
CA LEU A 17 -18.52 45.09 -23.91
C LEU A 17 -18.76 43.57 -23.76
N LEU A 18 -19.73 43.09 -24.48
CA LEU A 18 -20.01 41.67 -24.72
C LEU A 18 -18.85 41.11 -25.61
N LEU A 19 -17.93 40.37 -24.99
CA LEU A 19 -17.03 39.48 -25.73
C LEU A 19 -17.57 38.05 -25.56
N PHE A 20 -18.13 37.53 -26.62
CA PHE A 20 -18.37 36.11 -26.77
C PHE A 20 -17.01 35.41 -26.82
N GLY A 21 -16.55 34.91 -25.68
CA GLY A 21 -15.43 33.98 -25.58
C GLY A 21 -16.00 32.57 -25.57
N ALA A 22 -15.70 31.80 -26.61
CA ALA A 22 -15.98 30.37 -26.64
C ALA A 22 -15.38 29.70 -25.40
N ALA A 23 -16.25 29.13 -24.57
CA ALA A 23 -15.85 28.28 -23.47
C ALA A 23 -15.26 26.99 -24.07
N THR A 24 -13.95 26.96 -24.25
CA THR A 24 -13.25 25.69 -24.35
C THR A 24 -13.31 25.05 -22.97
N THR A 25 -14.14 24.03 -22.84
CA THR A 25 -14.08 23.13 -21.70
C THR A 25 -12.71 22.44 -21.73
N VAL A 26 -11.78 22.97 -20.96
CA VAL A 26 -10.58 22.24 -20.60
C VAL A 26 -11.07 21.11 -19.70
N HIS A 27 -11.15 19.92 -20.26
CA HIS A 27 -11.19 18.71 -19.46
C HIS A 27 -9.84 18.67 -18.74
N ALA A 28 -9.82 19.12 -17.50
CA ALA A 28 -8.77 18.77 -16.58
C ALA A 28 -8.89 17.24 -16.41
N SER A 29 -8.08 16.51 -17.15
CA SER A 29 -7.77 15.15 -16.75
C SER A 29 -7.21 15.26 -15.34
N ALA A 30 -7.94 14.72 -14.37
CA ALA A 30 -7.41 14.50 -13.04
C ALA A 30 -6.19 13.59 -13.24
N GLN A 31 -5.01 14.18 -13.29
CA GLN A 31 -3.80 13.44 -13.06
C GLN A 31 -3.92 12.98 -11.62
N THR A 32 -4.20 11.69 -11.44
CA THR A 32 -3.98 11.00 -10.19
C THR A 32 -2.52 11.25 -9.87
N THR A 33 -2.24 12.16 -8.98
CA THR A 33 -0.93 12.29 -8.36
C THR A 33 -0.80 11.04 -7.51
N ASN A 34 -0.26 9.95 -8.10
CA ASN A 34 0.33 8.90 -7.32
C ASN A 34 1.37 9.61 -6.45
N GLN A 35 1.10 9.73 -5.15
CA GLN A 35 2.14 10.16 -4.24
C GLN A 35 3.30 9.17 -4.40
N LEU A 36 4.41 9.71 -4.85
CA LEU A 36 5.66 8.99 -4.85
C LEU A 36 5.98 8.74 -3.38
N LYS A 37 6.03 7.46 -2.98
CA LYS A 37 6.69 7.06 -1.75
C LYS A 37 7.99 7.85 -1.67
N THR A 38 8.22 8.52 -0.57
CA THR A 38 9.52 9.14 -0.31
C THR A 38 10.54 8.02 -0.48
N THR A 39 11.37 8.09 -1.51
CA THR A 39 12.36 7.05 -1.78
C THR A 39 13.19 6.88 -0.52
N CYS A 40 13.17 5.69 0.07
CA CYS A 40 13.96 5.40 1.26
C CYS A 40 15.42 5.41 0.85
N LEU A 41 16.08 6.57 0.98
CA LEU A 41 17.46 6.74 0.64
C LEU A 41 18.33 6.32 1.82
N LEU A 42 19.29 5.41 1.58
CA LEU A 42 20.30 5.12 2.58
C LEU A 42 21.05 6.43 2.91
N GLY A 43 21.08 6.77 4.20
CA GLY A 43 21.62 8.03 4.67
C GLY A 43 20.59 9.14 4.93
N ASP A 44 19.34 8.98 4.49
CA ASP A 44 18.23 9.88 4.81
C ASP A 44 17.64 9.50 6.18
N ALA A 45 18.29 9.98 7.22
CA ALA A 45 17.97 9.64 8.60
C ALA A 45 16.73 10.39 9.12
N ASN A 46 16.40 11.54 8.54
CA ASN A 46 15.28 12.41 8.94
C ASN A 46 14.06 12.28 8.03
N GLU A 47 14.10 11.40 7.04
CA GLU A 47 13.00 11.09 6.10
C GLU A 47 12.51 12.33 5.31
N ASP A 48 13.41 13.29 5.01
CA ASP A 48 13.06 14.46 4.21
C ASP A 48 13.21 14.25 2.68
N GLY A 49 13.62 13.03 2.27
CA GLY A 49 13.79 12.65 0.87
C GLY A 49 15.13 13.04 0.27
N ALA A 50 16.08 13.52 1.07
CA ALA A 50 17.39 13.95 0.61
C ALA A 50 18.49 13.59 1.60
N VAL A 51 19.62 13.05 1.12
CA VAL A 51 20.79 12.80 1.97
C VAL A 51 21.65 14.08 2.04
N ASN A 52 21.68 14.71 3.20
CA ASN A 52 22.36 16.00 3.40
C ASN A 52 22.85 16.18 4.84
N VAL A 53 23.31 17.38 5.20
CA VAL A 53 23.84 17.69 6.54
C VAL A 53 22.78 17.62 7.65
N SER A 54 21.48 17.69 7.30
CA SER A 54 20.39 17.56 8.27
C SER A 54 20.34 16.14 8.84
N ASP A 55 20.67 15.12 8.03
CA ASP A 55 20.72 13.72 8.46
C ASP A 55 21.87 13.47 9.43
N VAL A 56 23.03 14.04 9.13
CA VAL A 56 24.17 14.04 10.06
C VAL A 56 23.75 14.62 11.40
N THR A 57 23.05 15.75 11.38
CA THR A 57 22.53 16.42 12.58
C THR A 57 21.49 15.55 13.30
N ALA A 58 20.59 14.91 12.56
CA ALA A 58 19.57 14.01 13.13
C ALA A 58 20.23 12.84 13.87
N ILE A 59 21.20 12.16 13.26
CA ILE A 59 21.98 11.09 13.89
C ILE A 59 22.68 11.59 15.15
N GLN A 60 23.41 12.70 15.07
CA GLN A 60 24.13 13.26 16.23
C GLN A 60 23.20 13.60 17.40
N ARG A 61 22.03 14.18 17.10
CA ARG A 61 21.03 14.51 18.12
C ARG A 61 20.42 13.24 18.73
N LYS A 62 20.11 12.22 17.92
CA LYS A 62 19.63 10.91 18.40
C LYS A 62 20.64 10.29 19.37
N LEU A 63 21.92 10.25 18.98
CA LEU A 63 22.99 9.70 19.82
C LEU A 63 23.20 10.49 21.12
N SER A 64 22.88 11.78 21.10
CA SER A 64 22.92 12.65 22.30
C SER A 64 21.68 12.54 23.19
N GLY A 65 20.76 11.60 22.88
CA GLY A 65 19.57 11.33 23.68
C GLY A 65 18.37 12.26 23.41
N PHE A 66 18.41 13.06 22.34
CA PHE A 66 17.24 13.84 21.95
C PHE A 66 16.21 12.97 21.20
N SER A 67 14.93 13.19 21.48
CA SER A 67 13.86 12.64 20.64
C SER A 67 13.85 13.37 19.30
N ILE A 68 14.01 12.63 18.22
CA ILE A 68 13.95 13.13 16.84
C ILE A 68 12.78 12.45 16.15
N TYR A 69 11.95 13.22 15.46
CA TYR A 69 10.85 12.71 14.66
C TYR A 69 10.65 13.61 13.43
N PRO A 70 10.56 13.03 12.23
CA PRO A 70 10.82 11.61 11.94
C PRO A 70 12.29 11.24 12.10
N PHE A 71 12.59 9.98 12.36
CA PHE A 71 13.94 9.42 12.40
C PHE A 71 13.90 7.94 12.02
N ASN A 72 14.64 7.55 11.00
CA ASN A 72 14.69 6.20 10.47
C ASN A 72 16.05 5.54 10.80
N GLU A 73 16.02 4.55 11.68
CA GLU A 73 17.24 3.85 12.11
C GLU A 73 17.84 3.00 10.98
N PHE A 74 17.03 2.50 10.03
CA PHE A 74 17.53 1.67 8.92
C PHE A 74 18.25 2.49 7.85
N THR A 75 17.75 3.68 7.56
CA THR A 75 18.43 4.59 6.62
C THR A 75 19.61 5.29 7.28
N ALA A 76 19.55 5.48 8.60
CA ALA A 76 20.63 6.08 9.39
C ALA A 76 21.83 5.14 9.62
N ASP A 77 21.63 3.81 9.63
CA ASP A 77 22.68 2.79 9.70
C ASP A 77 23.31 2.60 8.31
N VAL A 78 24.24 3.48 7.99
CA VAL A 78 24.85 3.62 6.65
C VAL A 78 25.80 2.47 6.33
N ASP A 79 26.49 1.94 7.30
CA ASP A 79 27.43 0.81 7.13
C ASP A 79 26.77 -0.56 7.33
N LYS A 80 25.46 -0.57 7.68
CA LYS A 80 24.63 -1.76 7.87
C LYS A 80 25.17 -2.74 8.90
N ASN A 81 25.77 -2.21 9.97
CA ASN A 81 26.28 -3.03 11.06
C ASN A 81 25.22 -3.37 12.15
N GLY A 82 24.00 -2.86 12.00
CA GLY A 82 22.86 -3.08 12.88
C GLY A 82 22.76 -2.07 14.03
N ALA A 83 23.55 -1.00 14.01
CA ALA A 83 23.54 0.02 15.05
C ALA A 83 23.81 1.41 14.48
N VAL A 84 22.95 2.38 14.77
CA VAL A 84 23.22 3.78 14.42
C VAL A 84 24.26 4.35 15.37
N THR A 85 25.39 4.78 14.82
CA THR A 85 26.55 5.28 15.54
C THR A 85 27.07 6.61 14.95
N ILE A 86 28.07 7.21 15.55
CA ILE A 86 28.73 8.40 14.99
C ILE A 86 29.47 8.09 13.67
N GLN A 87 29.81 6.81 13.44
CA GLN A 87 30.42 6.35 12.21
C GLN A 87 29.48 6.59 11.00
N ASP A 88 28.19 6.33 11.17
CA ASP A 88 27.21 6.55 10.11
C ASP A 88 27.09 8.03 9.73
N ALA A 89 27.04 8.90 10.72
CA ALA A 89 27.10 10.35 10.49
C ALA A 89 28.36 10.74 9.72
N THR A 90 29.51 10.12 10.03
CA THR A 90 30.77 10.35 9.32
C THR A 90 30.73 9.86 7.89
N LEU A 91 30.12 8.71 7.62
CA LEU A 91 29.97 8.15 6.26
C LEU A 91 29.06 9.00 5.38
N ILE A 92 28.01 9.62 5.95
CA ILE A 92 27.22 10.63 5.25
C ILE A 92 28.08 11.85 4.92
N GLN A 93 28.87 12.34 5.88
CA GLN A 93 29.78 13.46 5.64
C GLN A 93 30.82 13.15 4.54
N TYR A 94 31.35 11.93 4.49
CA TYR A 94 32.23 11.50 3.39
C TYR A 94 31.53 11.58 2.05
N LYS A 95 30.29 11.06 1.93
CA LYS A 95 29.49 11.19 0.71
C LYS A 95 29.34 12.65 0.28
N LEU A 96 28.96 13.52 1.22
CA LEU A 96 28.76 14.94 0.94
C LEU A 96 30.06 15.66 0.54
N ALA A 97 31.20 15.18 1.03
CA ALA A 97 32.54 15.70 0.68
C ALA A 97 33.13 15.07 -0.61
N GLY A 98 32.39 14.16 -1.29
CA GLY A 98 32.89 13.46 -2.47
C GLY A 98 33.97 12.41 -2.16
N LEU A 99 34.06 11.97 -0.90
CA LEU A 99 34.95 10.88 -0.46
C LEU A 99 34.24 9.54 -0.56
N PRO A 100 34.97 8.42 -0.69
CA PRO A 100 34.37 7.10 -0.74
C PRO A 100 33.45 6.82 0.47
N SER A 101 32.22 6.39 0.20
CA SER A 101 31.20 6.06 1.21
C SER A 101 30.39 4.86 0.76
N PRO A 102 29.85 4.03 1.68
CA PRO A 102 28.88 2.99 1.36
C PRO A 102 27.65 3.53 0.62
N LEU A 103 27.33 4.81 0.80
CA LEU A 103 26.27 5.52 0.07
C LEU A 103 26.50 5.63 -1.45
N ASP A 104 27.68 5.32 -1.93
CA ASP A 104 27.96 5.34 -3.38
C ASP A 104 27.26 4.17 -4.12
N ASN A 105 26.89 3.10 -3.40
CA ASN A 105 26.11 1.97 -3.89
C ASN A 105 24.62 1.99 -3.53
N GLY A 106 24.20 2.93 -2.80
CA GLY A 106 22.97 3.59 -2.41
C GLY A 106 21.62 2.87 -2.34
N LYS A 107 21.50 1.55 -2.52
CA LYS A 107 20.22 0.85 -2.43
C LYS A 107 20.05 0.13 -1.09
N LEU A 108 18.88 0.28 -0.49
CA LEU A 108 18.48 -0.53 0.66
C LEU A 108 18.30 -2.00 0.22
N GLY A 109 18.69 -2.93 1.10
CA GLY A 109 18.36 -4.34 0.92
C GLY A 109 16.87 -4.60 1.16
N ASN A 110 16.38 -5.75 0.68
CA ASN A 110 14.98 -6.15 0.82
C ASN A 110 14.51 -6.19 2.28
N ASP A 111 15.36 -6.64 3.20
CA ASP A 111 15.03 -6.66 4.63
C ASP A 111 14.75 -5.26 5.18
N ALA A 112 15.59 -4.28 4.84
CA ALA A 112 15.41 -2.90 5.26
C ALA A 112 14.16 -2.26 4.65
N LEU A 113 13.91 -2.50 3.35
CA LEU A 113 12.70 -2.05 2.66
C LEU A 113 11.44 -2.63 3.31
N TYR A 114 11.48 -3.92 3.65
CA TYR A 114 10.36 -4.56 4.34
C TYR A 114 10.10 -3.96 5.72
N GLU A 115 11.13 -3.78 6.54
CA GLU A 115 10.99 -3.19 7.89
C GLU A 115 10.49 -1.74 7.83
N ILE A 116 10.93 -0.96 6.85
CA ILE A 116 10.42 0.40 6.60
C ILE A 116 8.94 0.36 6.26
N SER A 117 8.51 -0.54 5.37
CA SER A 117 7.11 -0.68 4.98
C SER A 117 6.20 -1.04 6.16
N VAL A 118 6.67 -1.89 7.08
CA VAL A 118 5.93 -2.22 8.31
C VAL A 118 5.73 -0.99 9.18
N ARG A 119 6.74 -0.15 9.33
CA ARG A 119 6.65 1.07 10.14
C ARG A 119 5.76 2.13 9.52
N ASP A 120 5.86 2.29 8.23
CA ASP A 120 5.08 3.22 7.43
C ASP A 120 3.58 2.86 7.49
N ALA A 121 3.24 1.60 7.25
CA ALA A 121 1.87 1.10 7.29
C ALA A 121 1.15 1.27 8.65
N VAL A 122 1.87 1.59 9.74
CA VAL A 122 1.25 1.87 11.05
C VAL A 122 0.40 3.13 11.01
N PHE A 123 0.80 4.11 10.22
CA PHE A 123 0.13 5.41 10.12
C PHE A 123 -0.40 5.59 8.70
N ALA A 124 -1.71 5.68 8.58
CA ALA A 124 -2.36 5.92 7.30
C ALA A 124 -2.69 7.40 7.14
N ASP A 125 -2.36 7.96 5.99
CA ASP A 125 -2.66 9.32 5.62
C ASP A 125 -3.78 9.41 4.59
N LYS A 126 -4.43 10.58 4.49
CA LYS A 126 -5.55 10.78 3.57
C LYS A 126 -5.16 10.58 2.11
N ASP A 127 -3.93 10.91 1.78
CA ASP A 127 -3.43 10.83 0.40
C ASP A 127 -3.12 9.39 -0.02
N GLU A 128 -3.12 8.44 0.94
CA GLU A 128 -2.94 7.01 0.73
C GLU A 128 -4.26 6.28 0.44
N ILE A 129 -5.41 6.97 0.47
CA ILE A 129 -6.68 6.38 0.03
C ILE A 129 -6.67 6.24 -1.49
N MET A 130 -6.53 5.00 -1.95
CA MET A 130 -6.40 4.66 -3.37
C MET A 130 -7.70 4.09 -3.95
N PRO A 131 -7.91 4.18 -5.29
CA PRO A 131 -9.01 3.50 -5.97
C PRO A 131 -8.83 1.98 -5.88
N LEU A 132 -9.72 1.32 -5.13
CA LEU A 132 -9.72 -0.14 -4.94
C LEU A 132 -10.56 -0.85 -6.00
N VAL A 133 -10.32 -2.15 -6.18
CA VAL A 133 -11.27 -3.05 -6.86
C VAL A 133 -12.55 -3.11 -6.04
N ASN A 134 -13.69 -2.82 -6.66
CA ASN A 134 -14.98 -3.03 -6.06
C ASN A 134 -15.58 -4.37 -6.52
N ILE A 135 -16.05 -5.18 -5.59
CA ILE A 135 -16.68 -6.47 -5.94
C ILE A 135 -18.08 -6.21 -6.53
N THR A 136 -18.10 -5.62 -7.71
CA THR A 136 -19.30 -5.29 -8.49
C THR A 136 -19.18 -5.80 -9.91
N ARG A 137 -20.30 -5.90 -10.63
CA ARG A 137 -20.32 -6.34 -12.04
C ARG A 137 -19.71 -5.34 -13.00
N ASP A 138 -19.62 -4.09 -12.58
CA ASP A 138 -19.11 -2.99 -13.41
C ASP A 138 -17.59 -2.80 -13.31
N ASP A 139 -16.92 -3.45 -12.34
CA ASP A 139 -15.46 -3.42 -12.22
C ASP A 139 -14.86 -4.53 -13.11
N ASP A 140 -14.17 -4.16 -14.17
CA ASP A 140 -13.55 -5.06 -15.16
C ASP A 140 -12.39 -5.89 -14.61
N ARG A 141 -11.90 -5.54 -13.42
CA ARG A 141 -10.89 -6.30 -12.67
C ARG A 141 -11.50 -7.47 -11.87
N VAL A 142 -12.83 -7.67 -11.92
CA VAL A 142 -13.52 -8.73 -11.19
C VAL A 142 -14.04 -9.79 -12.16
N ILE A 143 -13.54 -11.01 -12.04
CA ILE A 143 -13.94 -12.15 -12.88
C ILE A 143 -15.05 -12.92 -12.18
N TRP A 144 -16.21 -13.01 -12.83
CA TRP A 144 -17.43 -13.61 -12.27
C TRP A 144 -17.77 -14.97 -12.88
N ASN A 145 -18.26 -15.88 -12.03
CA ASN A 145 -18.94 -17.10 -12.43
C ASN A 145 -20.20 -17.30 -11.56
N GLY A 146 -21.36 -16.98 -12.09
CA GLY A 146 -22.58 -16.89 -11.29
C GLY A 146 -22.44 -15.85 -10.17
N ASP A 147 -22.61 -16.26 -8.91
CA ASP A 147 -22.44 -15.40 -7.73
C ASP A 147 -21.05 -15.52 -7.10
N LYS A 148 -20.14 -16.26 -7.75
CA LYS A 148 -18.75 -16.39 -7.30
C LYS A 148 -17.82 -15.48 -8.06
N VAL A 149 -16.77 -15.04 -7.38
CA VAL A 149 -15.68 -14.21 -7.90
C VAL A 149 -14.39 -15.02 -7.88
N LEU A 150 -13.58 -14.90 -8.92
CA LEU A 150 -12.25 -15.52 -8.97
C LEU A 150 -11.26 -14.70 -8.17
N MET A 151 -10.77 -15.28 -7.08
CA MET A 151 -9.77 -14.70 -6.19
C MET A 151 -8.49 -15.50 -6.26
N GLY A 152 -7.37 -14.86 -5.96
CA GLY A 152 -6.07 -15.52 -5.85
C GLY A 152 -5.51 -15.43 -4.45
N LEU A 153 -4.72 -16.42 -4.05
CA LEU A 153 -3.93 -16.41 -2.82
C LEU A 153 -2.54 -16.97 -3.07
N VAL A 154 -1.56 -16.46 -2.34
CA VAL A 154 -0.17 -16.93 -2.38
C VAL A 154 0.13 -17.68 -1.09
N HIS A 155 0.67 -18.89 -1.18
CA HIS A 155 0.89 -19.76 -0.03
C HIS A 155 2.02 -20.78 -0.24
N LYS A 156 2.22 -21.69 0.74
CA LYS A 156 3.22 -22.77 0.71
C LYS A 156 2.61 -24.18 0.79
N TYR A 157 1.31 -24.30 0.69
CA TYR A 157 0.59 -25.54 1.00
C TYR A 157 -0.26 -25.98 -0.21
N PRO A 158 0.37 -26.31 -1.37
CA PRO A 158 -0.37 -26.65 -2.59
C PRO A 158 -1.32 -27.83 -2.40
N ASP A 159 -0.92 -28.84 -1.61
CA ASP A 159 -1.74 -30.02 -1.34
C ASP A 159 -3.04 -29.72 -0.58
N SER A 160 -3.16 -28.52 0.02
CA SER A 160 -4.38 -28.09 0.72
C SER A 160 -5.46 -27.56 -0.23
N TYR A 161 -5.10 -27.35 -1.50
CA TYR A 161 -5.96 -26.77 -2.52
C TYR A 161 -5.92 -27.60 -3.81
N PRO A 162 -6.53 -28.81 -3.82
CA PRO A 162 -6.57 -29.66 -5.01
C PRO A 162 -7.47 -29.06 -6.10
N ASP A 163 -6.99 -29.06 -7.33
CA ASP A 163 -7.67 -28.47 -8.49
C ASP A 163 -9.07 -29.04 -8.68
N GLY A 164 -10.05 -28.16 -8.90
CA GLY A 164 -11.43 -28.51 -9.20
C GLY A 164 -12.24 -29.01 -8.00
N GLU A 165 -11.69 -29.02 -6.80
CA GLU A 165 -12.40 -29.48 -5.61
C GLU A 165 -12.97 -28.32 -4.78
N ASP A 166 -14.04 -28.60 -4.05
CA ASP A 166 -14.55 -27.71 -3.01
C ASP A 166 -13.79 -27.97 -1.70
N VAL A 167 -13.21 -26.91 -1.13
CA VAL A 167 -12.49 -27.00 0.14
C VAL A 167 -13.11 -26.07 1.17
N THR A 168 -13.08 -26.48 2.44
CA THR A 168 -13.45 -25.61 3.55
C THR A 168 -12.17 -25.04 4.17
N LEU A 169 -12.09 -23.72 4.32
CA LEU A 169 -10.97 -23.04 4.94
C LEU A 169 -10.93 -23.32 6.45
N LYS A 170 -9.99 -24.18 6.91
CA LYS A 170 -9.93 -24.67 8.30
C LYS A 170 -8.72 -24.17 9.08
N LEU A 171 -7.70 -23.65 8.38
CA LEU A 171 -6.42 -23.29 8.99
C LEU A 171 -6.29 -21.82 9.36
N GLY A 172 -7.40 -21.10 9.38
CA GLY A 172 -7.46 -19.66 9.66
C GLY A 172 -8.11 -18.88 8.53
N ASP A 173 -8.14 -17.57 8.69
CA ASP A 173 -8.64 -16.63 7.71
C ASP A 173 -7.66 -16.53 6.53
N VAL A 174 -8.19 -16.42 5.32
CA VAL A 174 -7.37 -16.41 4.11
C VAL A 174 -7.45 -15.05 3.43
N TRP A 175 -6.28 -14.45 3.26
CA TRP A 175 -6.12 -13.19 2.54
C TRP A 175 -6.02 -13.48 1.05
N VAL A 176 -6.82 -12.74 0.26
CA VAL A 176 -6.94 -12.96 -1.17
C VAL A 176 -6.92 -11.65 -1.94
N PHE A 177 -6.51 -11.69 -3.20
CA PHE A 177 -6.56 -10.58 -4.15
C PHE A 177 -7.52 -10.92 -5.30
N SER A 178 -8.01 -9.90 -6.03
CA SER A 178 -8.76 -10.14 -7.26
C SER A 178 -7.86 -10.73 -8.34
N ALA A 179 -8.23 -11.88 -8.89
CA ALA A 179 -7.44 -12.51 -9.96
C ALA A 179 -7.36 -11.61 -11.20
N GLY A 180 -8.44 -10.90 -11.55
CA GLY A 180 -8.43 -9.98 -12.69
C GLY A 180 -7.50 -8.79 -12.50
N GLU A 181 -7.45 -8.19 -11.30
CA GLU A 181 -6.49 -7.11 -11.00
C GLU A 181 -5.05 -7.61 -11.11
N MET A 182 -4.75 -8.79 -10.57
CA MET A 182 -3.42 -9.40 -10.68
C MET A 182 -3.05 -9.69 -12.13
N TYR A 183 -3.98 -10.18 -12.96
CA TYR A 183 -3.72 -10.45 -14.38
C TYR A 183 -3.36 -9.15 -15.12
N GLN A 184 -4.13 -8.08 -14.91
CA GLN A 184 -3.82 -6.77 -15.49
C GLN A 184 -2.47 -6.26 -15.02
N TRP A 185 -2.14 -6.47 -13.74
CA TRP A 185 -0.85 -6.06 -13.18
C TRP A 185 0.32 -6.84 -13.80
N ILE A 186 0.23 -8.16 -13.92
CA ILE A 186 1.26 -9.03 -14.53
C ILE A 186 1.52 -8.61 -15.98
N ASN A 187 0.46 -8.36 -16.76
CA ASN A 187 0.58 -8.00 -18.18
C ASN A 187 1.17 -6.61 -18.38
N SER A 188 0.97 -5.73 -17.41
CA SER A 188 1.47 -4.34 -17.46
C SER A 188 2.92 -4.20 -16.95
N ASN A 189 3.49 -5.26 -16.34
CA ASN A 189 4.79 -5.16 -15.68
C ASN A 189 5.79 -6.22 -16.19
N GLY A 190 7.01 -5.76 -16.52
CA GLY A 190 8.16 -6.63 -16.79
C GLY A 190 8.95 -6.88 -15.51
N VAL A 191 9.10 -8.14 -15.12
CA VAL A 191 9.79 -8.54 -13.88
C VAL A 191 10.82 -9.63 -14.20
N ASN A 192 11.98 -9.57 -13.55
CA ASN A 192 13.04 -10.56 -13.72
C ASN A 192 12.94 -11.73 -12.71
N ASP A 193 12.47 -11.43 -11.51
CA ASP A 193 12.28 -12.41 -10.42
C ASP A 193 10.85 -12.29 -9.89
N TRP A 194 9.99 -13.19 -10.35
CA TRP A 194 8.58 -13.18 -9.97
C TRP A 194 8.33 -13.62 -8.54
N GLN A 195 9.21 -14.47 -7.99
CA GLN A 195 9.10 -14.91 -6.60
C GLN A 195 9.20 -13.73 -5.64
N VAL A 196 10.30 -12.99 -5.72
CA VAL A 196 10.54 -11.81 -4.86
C VAL A 196 9.51 -10.72 -5.16
N ARG A 197 9.21 -10.49 -6.44
CA ARG A 197 8.28 -9.42 -6.82
C ARG A 197 6.85 -9.67 -6.34
N MET A 198 6.41 -10.91 -6.32
CA MET A 198 5.10 -11.29 -5.78
C MET A 198 5.04 -11.02 -4.27
N GLU A 199 6.10 -11.37 -3.55
CA GLU A 199 6.20 -11.10 -2.11
C GLU A 199 6.21 -9.59 -1.83
N GLN A 200 6.95 -8.80 -2.62
CA GLN A 200 6.95 -7.34 -2.52
C GLN A 200 5.56 -6.74 -2.74
N LEU A 201 4.91 -7.12 -3.83
CA LEU A 201 3.60 -6.60 -4.24
C LEU A 201 2.51 -6.88 -3.20
N LEU A 202 2.59 -8.03 -2.55
CA LEU A 202 1.56 -8.51 -1.60
C LEU A 202 1.90 -8.20 -0.12
N GLY A 203 2.94 -7.42 0.15
CA GLY A 203 3.33 -7.09 1.52
C GLY A 203 3.83 -8.29 2.31
N LEU A 204 4.35 -9.31 1.64
CA LEU A 204 4.84 -10.54 2.26
C LEU A 204 6.35 -10.47 2.49
N PRO A 205 6.86 -11.01 3.60
CA PRO A 205 8.29 -11.00 3.86
C PRO A 205 9.01 -12.06 3.02
N GLU A 206 10.11 -11.69 2.35
CA GLU A 206 10.91 -12.56 1.46
C GLU A 206 11.36 -13.86 2.14
N TRP A 207 11.70 -13.82 3.43
CA TRP A 207 12.16 -14.99 4.17
C TRP A 207 11.08 -16.06 4.38
N LYS A 208 9.81 -15.75 4.19
CA LYS A 208 8.69 -16.72 4.22
C LYS A 208 8.70 -17.63 3.02
N LYS A 209 9.18 -17.19 1.86
CA LYS A 209 9.28 -17.95 0.61
C LYS A 209 7.99 -18.64 0.25
N TYR A 210 7.01 -17.86 -0.14
CA TYR A 210 5.75 -18.37 -0.67
C TYR A 210 5.97 -18.88 -2.10
N THR A 211 5.58 -20.11 -2.40
CA THR A 211 5.97 -20.81 -3.63
C THR A 211 4.83 -21.06 -4.59
N SER A 212 3.59 -20.96 -4.12
CA SER A 212 2.41 -21.40 -4.85
C SER A 212 1.36 -20.31 -4.91
N VAL A 213 0.66 -20.25 -6.02
CA VAL A 213 -0.57 -19.47 -6.22
C VAL A 213 -1.71 -20.43 -6.40
N THR A 214 -2.81 -20.20 -5.70
CA THR A 214 -4.08 -20.87 -5.98
C THR A 214 -5.12 -19.84 -6.38
N THR A 215 -5.86 -20.09 -7.44
CA THR A 215 -7.09 -19.39 -7.77
C THR A 215 -8.29 -20.14 -7.23
N VAL A 216 -9.22 -19.41 -6.63
CA VAL A 216 -10.43 -19.97 -6.00
C VAL A 216 -11.66 -19.17 -6.39
N TRP A 217 -12.76 -19.85 -6.63
CA TRP A 217 -14.09 -19.25 -6.77
C TRP A 217 -14.72 -19.06 -5.40
N VAL A 218 -14.87 -17.81 -4.99
CA VAL A 218 -15.44 -17.42 -3.69
C VAL A 218 -16.80 -16.78 -3.92
N ASN A 219 -17.83 -17.18 -3.14
CA ASN A 219 -19.10 -16.46 -3.18
C ASN A 219 -18.90 -15.02 -2.73
N ALA A 220 -19.39 -14.05 -3.52
CA ALA A 220 -19.13 -12.64 -3.31
C ALA A 220 -19.55 -12.13 -1.91
N ASN A 221 -20.58 -12.73 -1.30
CA ASN A 221 -21.04 -12.36 0.04
C ASN A 221 -20.11 -12.84 1.18
N LEU A 222 -19.10 -13.65 0.89
CA LEU A 222 -18.09 -14.11 1.85
C LEU A 222 -16.82 -13.25 1.79
N LEU A 223 -16.74 -12.31 0.85
CA LEU A 223 -15.60 -11.41 0.69
C LEU A 223 -15.80 -10.17 1.55
N HIS A 224 -14.78 -9.84 2.32
CA HIS A 224 -14.70 -8.59 3.07
C HIS A 224 -13.36 -7.93 2.80
N ARG A 225 -13.26 -6.61 2.99
CA ARG A 225 -11.95 -5.97 3.05
C ARG A 225 -11.38 -6.07 4.45
N PRO A 226 -10.14 -6.53 4.61
CA PRO A 226 -9.43 -6.46 5.87
C PRO A 226 -8.94 -5.03 6.12
N ALA A 227 -9.88 -4.09 6.35
CA ALA A 227 -9.59 -2.68 6.33
C ALA A 227 -10.56 -1.86 7.20
N ASN A 228 -10.34 -0.54 7.25
CA ASN A 228 -11.22 0.40 7.97
C ASN A 228 -12.68 0.32 7.53
N VAL A 229 -12.92 -0.03 6.27
CA VAL A 229 -14.25 -0.30 5.70
C VAL A 229 -14.29 -1.74 5.22
N ALA A 230 -15.05 -2.59 5.90
CA ALA A 230 -15.14 -4.02 5.60
C ALA A 230 -15.92 -4.34 4.31
N ASP A 231 -16.84 -3.46 3.90
CA ASP A 231 -17.66 -3.66 2.70
C ASP A 231 -16.79 -3.59 1.43
N PRO A 232 -16.72 -4.65 0.61
CA PRO A 232 -15.87 -4.69 -0.57
C PRO A 232 -16.39 -3.85 -1.74
N THR A 233 -17.52 -3.18 -1.58
CA THR A 233 -18.14 -2.31 -2.59
C THR A 233 -18.13 -0.82 -2.21
N ALA A 234 -17.81 -0.50 -0.94
CA ALA A 234 -17.83 0.85 -0.42
C ALA A 234 -16.50 1.60 -0.63
N ALA A 235 -16.53 2.93 -0.57
CA ALA A 235 -15.34 3.76 -0.54
C ALA A 235 -14.55 3.55 0.77
N MET A 236 -13.23 3.68 0.70
CA MET A 236 -12.36 3.55 1.87
C MET A 236 -12.33 4.85 2.70
N GLU A 237 -12.16 4.67 4.01
CA GLU A 237 -12.05 5.75 4.99
C GLU A 237 -10.77 5.57 5.84
N LEU A 238 -10.26 6.67 6.42
CA LEU A 238 -9.08 6.63 7.30
C LEU A 238 -9.34 5.99 8.66
N THR A 239 -10.59 5.89 9.06
CA THR A 239 -10.99 5.34 10.36
C THR A 239 -11.98 4.21 10.16
N TYR A 240 -11.96 3.27 11.11
CA TYR A 240 -12.91 2.15 11.12
C TYR A 240 -14.35 2.63 10.99
N GLN A 241 -15.08 2.01 10.06
CA GLN A 241 -16.51 2.25 9.81
C GLN A 241 -17.28 0.95 10.00
N PRO A 242 -18.32 0.93 10.86
CA PRO A 242 -19.20 -0.23 10.99
C PRO A 242 -20.09 -0.38 9.74
N THR A 243 -20.50 -1.60 9.44
CA THR A 243 -21.40 -1.91 8.31
C THR A 243 -22.87 -1.63 8.63
N GLY A 244 -23.22 -1.60 9.92
CA GLY A 244 -24.58 -1.50 10.42
C GLY A 244 -25.23 -2.84 10.76
N ASP A 245 -24.58 -3.97 10.48
CA ASP A 245 -24.91 -5.28 11.04
C ASP A 245 -24.20 -5.45 12.38
N GLU A 246 -24.91 -5.28 13.49
CA GLU A 246 -24.36 -5.30 14.84
C GLU A 246 -23.59 -6.60 15.15
N THR A 247 -24.09 -7.74 14.66
CA THR A 247 -23.44 -9.04 14.89
C THR A 247 -22.13 -9.14 14.15
N PHE A 248 -22.13 -8.82 12.87
CA PHE A 248 -20.94 -8.79 12.04
C PHE A 248 -19.94 -7.75 12.58
N ASP A 249 -20.39 -6.53 12.85
CA ASP A 249 -19.52 -5.43 13.30
C ASP A 249 -18.80 -5.76 14.61
N THR A 250 -19.49 -6.43 15.55
CA THR A 250 -18.87 -6.87 16.81
C THR A 250 -17.75 -7.89 16.56
N GLN A 251 -17.99 -8.88 15.70
CA GLN A 251 -17.01 -9.92 15.38
C GLN A 251 -15.86 -9.36 14.57
N PHE A 252 -16.16 -8.58 13.53
CA PHE A 252 -15.16 -7.97 12.67
C PHE A 252 -14.28 -6.98 13.44
N LYS A 253 -14.85 -6.16 14.32
CA LYS A 253 -14.06 -5.23 15.14
C LYS A 253 -13.11 -5.95 16.08
N SER A 254 -13.54 -7.04 16.69
CA SER A 254 -12.67 -7.86 17.56
C SER A 254 -11.53 -8.48 16.76
N TRP A 255 -11.82 -9.00 15.56
CA TRP A 255 -10.82 -9.51 14.63
C TRP A 255 -9.85 -8.40 14.18
N TYR A 256 -10.38 -7.26 13.78
CA TYR A 256 -9.63 -6.09 13.32
C TYR A 256 -8.64 -5.58 14.38
N ASP A 257 -9.09 -5.41 15.64
CA ASP A 257 -8.23 -4.97 16.74
C ASP A 257 -7.13 -6.00 17.05
N SER A 258 -7.47 -7.28 17.00
CA SER A 258 -6.50 -8.36 17.16
C SER A 258 -5.46 -8.36 16.02
N THR A 259 -5.89 -8.11 14.80
CA THR A 259 -5.01 -8.04 13.62
C THR A 259 -4.05 -6.85 13.69
N ILE A 260 -4.46 -5.71 14.26
CA ILE A 260 -3.55 -4.58 14.55
C ILE A 260 -2.40 -5.05 15.44
N LEU A 261 -2.72 -5.77 16.53
CA LEU A 261 -1.69 -6.26 17.45
C LEU A 261 -0.75 -7.25 16.76
N TRP A 262 -1.30 -8.15 15.94
CA TRP A 262 -0.52 -9.13 15.20
C TRP A 262 0.37 -8.48 14.13
N SER A 263 -0.14 -7.53 13.39
CA SER A 263 0.60 -6.93 12.28
C SER A 263 1.76 -6.04 12.74
N TYR A 264 1.62 -5.34 13.86
CA TYR A 264 2.61 -4.31 14.21
C TYR A 264 3.42 -4.61 15.50
N PHE A 265 2.90 -5.45 16.39
CA PHE A 265 3.50 -5.65 17.71
C PHE A 265 3.99 -7.07 17.98
N ASN A 266 3.88 -7.98 17.00
CA ASN A 266 4.39 -9.33 17.10
C ASN A 266 5.87 -9.43 16.66
N GLU A 267 6.52 -10.57 16.87
CA GLU A 267 7.87 -10.86 16.35
C GLU A 267 7.88 -10.81 14.81
N ILE A 268 6.85 -11.38 14.19
CA ILE A 268 6.64 -11.30 12.75
C ILE A 268 5.62 -10.21 12.50
N LYS A 269 6.06 -9.15 11.87
CA LYS A 269 5.23 -7.99 11.54
C LYS A 269 4.86 -8.01 10.07
N TYR A 270 3.76 -7.33 9.74
CA TYR A 270 3.28 -7.19 8.37
C TYR A 270 2.92 -5.73 8.08
N PRO A 271 3.21 -5.21 6.87
CA PRO A 271 2.86 -3.86 6.48
C PRO A 271 1.38 -3.79 6.07
N TRP A 272 0.48 -3.95 7.04
CA TRP A 272 -0.95 -3.91 6.81
C TRP A 272 -1.45 -2.47 6.79
N THR A 273 -1.89 -1.99 5.63
CA THR A 273 -2.28 -0.58 5.44
C THR A 273 -3.58 -0.21 6.15
N ARG A 274 -4.48 -1.17 6.38
CA ARG A 274 -5.88 -0.96 6.81
C ARG A 274 -6.70 -0.11 5.83
N LEU A 275 -6.14 0.17 4.66
CA LEU A 275 -6.75 0.94 3.58
C LEU A 275 -7.26 0.07 2.43
N GLY A 276 -7.26 -1.27 2.61
CA GLY A 276 -7.84 -2.23 1.67
C GLY A 276 -6.96 -2.56 0.47
N TYR A 277 -5.68 -2.29 0.55
CA TYR A 277 -4.67 -2.72 -0.41
C TYR A 277 -3.43 -3.29 0.30
N THR A 278 -2.71 -4.17 -0.40
CA THR A 278 -1.44 -4.72 0.05
C THR A 278 -0.34 -3.67 -0.09
N TYR A 279 0.58 -3.61 0.87
CA TYR A 279 1.73 -2.70 0.79
C TYR A 279 2.78 -3.26 -0.17
N ASP A 280 3.05 -2.56 -1.27
CA ASP A 280 4.16 -2.87 -2.17
C ASP A 280 5.48 -2.29 -1.62
N TRP A 281 6.30 -3.15 -1.00
CA TRP A 281 7.53 -2.72 -0.37
C TRP A 281 8.77 -2.69 -1.30
N ALA A 282 8.58 -2.88 -2.60
CA ALA A 282 9.67 -2.67 -3.56
C ALA A 282 10.11 -1.21 -3.58
N ASP A 283 11.40 -0.97 -3.86
CA ASP A 283 11.95 0.38 -4.09
C ASP A 283 11.55 0.87 -5.49
N ASN A 284 10.26 1.17 -5.67
CA ASN A 284 9.67 1.57 -6.95
C ASN A 284 8.92 2.91 -6.88
N GLY A 285 9.01 3.61 -5.75
CA GLY A 285 8.34 4.89 -5.52
C GLY A 285 6.83 4.80 -5.28
N ARG A 286 6.29 3.60 -4.98
CA ARG A 286 4.88 3.35 -4.68
C ARG A 286 4.77 2.41 -3.49
N GLU A 287 3.72 2.58 -2.70
CA GLU A 287 3.34 1.64 -1.65
C GLU A 287 2.08 0.85 -2.01
N TYR A 288 1.29 1.32 -2.97
CA TYR A 288 0.09 0.65 -3.41
C TYR A 288 0.42 -0.63 -4.19
N GLY A 289 0.02 -1.77 -3.64
CA GLY A 289 0.12 -3.07 -4.27
C GLY A 289 -1.16 -3.44 -5.03
N LEU A 290 -1.94 -4.37 -4.49
CA LEU A 290 -3.23 -4.81 -5.03
C LEU A 290 -4.34 -4.61 -4.00
N SER A 291 -5.58 -4.51 -4.48
CA SER A 291 -6.75 -4.54 -3.61
C SER A 291 -6.80 -5.86 -2.83
N GLU A 292 -7.03 -5.75 -1.54
CA GLU A 292 -6.91 -6.83 -0.58
C GLU A 292 -8.28 -7.22 -0.03
N PHE A 293 -8.51 -8.52 0.07
CA PHE A 293 -9.74 -9.09 0.60
C PHE A 293 -9.43 -10.22 1.57
N ILE A 294 -10.42 -10.59 2.37
CA ILE A 294 -10.34 -11.68 3.33
C ILE A 294 -11.56 -12.59 3.20
N VAL A 295 -11.31 -13.88 3.32
CA VAL A 295 -12.33 -14.92 3.47
C VAL A 295 -12.13 -15.57 4.83
N PHE A 296 -13.13 -15.48 5.69
CA PHE A 296 -13.04 -16.01 7.05
C PHE A 296 -13.02 -17.53 7.10
N SER A 297 -12.34 -18.06 8.10
CA SER A 297 -12.27 -19.49 8.39
C SER A 297 -13.68 -20.11 8.50
N GLY A 298 -13.83 -21.32 8.00
CA GLY A 298 -15.12 -22.01 7.92
C GLY A 298 -15.86 -21.82 6.59
N ALA A 299 -15.44 -20.87 5.76
CA ALA A 299 -16.01 -20.67 4.44
C ALA A 299 -15.65 -21.83 3.49
N ALA A 300 -16.58 -22.16 2.59
CA ALA A 300 -16.36 -23.09 1.49
C ALA A 300 -15.99 -22.31 0.22
N VAL A 301 -14.94 -22.74 -0.46
CA VAL A 301 -14.47 -22.17 -1.73
C VAL A 301 -14.25 -23.31 -2.73
N SER A 302 -14.40 -23.02 -4.03
CA SER A 302 -14.08 -23.99 -5.08
C SER A 302 -12.73 -23.67 -5.65
N VAL A 303 -11.78 -24.60 -5.57
CA VAL A 303 -10.43 -24.44 -6.14
C VAL A 303 -10.56 -24.48 -7.67
N ASP A 304 -10.03 -23.44 -8.32
CA ASP A 304 -9.95 -23.38 -9.77
C ASP A 304 -8.64 -24.04 -10.24
N HIS A 305 -7.50 -23.49 -9.77
CA HIS A 305 -6.18 -24.00 -10.13
C HIS A 305 -5.12 -23.66 -9.10
N THR A 306 -4.20 -24.60 -8.84
CA THR A 306 -3.03 -24.44 -7.97
C THR A 306 -1.76 -24.72 -8.77
N CYS A 307 -0.81 -23.78 -8.75
CA CYS A 307 0.46 -23.90 -9.47
C CYS A 307 1.58 -23.13 -8.77
N THR A 308 2.80 -23.22 -9.28
CA THR A 308 3.90 -22.37 -8.84
C THR A 308 3.70 -20.91 -9.29
N ILE A 309 4.41 -19.98 -8.65
CA ILE A 309 4.35 -18.55 -9.03
C ILE A 309 4.75 -18.36 -10.50
N ASP A 310 5.80 -19.04 -10.97
CA ASP A 310 6.26 -18.92 -12.35
C ASP A 310 5.23 -19.47 -13.35
N GLU A 311 4.65 -20.65 -13.08
CA GLU A 311 3.57 -21.22 -13.90
C GLU A 311 2.35 -20.32 -13.95
N PHE A 312 1.96 -19.74 -12.81
CA PHE A 312 0.86 -18.79 -12.75
C PHE A 312 1.11 -17.59 -13.68
N VAL A 313 2.28 -16.97 -13.56
CA VAL A 313 2.65 -15.81 -14.40
C VAL A 313 2.70 -16.17 -15.88
N MET A 314 3.28 -17.32 -16.23
CA MET A 314 3.31 -17.81 -17.61
C MET A 314 1.90 -17.99 -18.16
N SER A 315 1.01 -18.63 -17.39
CA SER A 315 -0.37 -18.88 -17.80
C SER A 315 -1.18 -17.59 -18.03
N VAL A 316 -0.86 -16.51 -17.33
CA VAL A 316 -1.49 -15.20 -17.53
C VAL A 316 -0.98 -14.56 -18.82
N LYS A 317 0.33 -14.58 -19.07
CA LYS A 317 0.96 -13.97 -20.24
C LYS A 317 0.67 -14.68 -21.57
N GLU A 318 0.32 -15.97 -21.53
CA GLU A 318 -0.04 -16.76 -22.71
C GLU A 318 -1.50 -16.52 -23.18
N LYS A 319 -2.33 -15.89 -22.34
CA LYS A 319 -3.74 -15.63 -22.64
C LYS A 319 -3.99 -14.30 -23.35
N ASP A 320 -2.97 -13.44 -23.41
CA ASP A 320 -2.98 -12.17 -24.16
C ASP A 320 -2.33 -12.36 -25.55
#